data_802057ccdc1ff8a7885f017331ea6a2c
#
_entry.id   802057ccdc1ff8a7885f017331ea6a2c
#
_cell.length_a   1.000
_cell.length_b   1.000
_cell.length_c   1.000
_cell.angle_alpha   90.00
_cell.angle_beta   90.00
_cell.angle_gamma   90.00
#
_symmetry.space_group_name_H-M   'P 1'
#
loop_
_entity.id
_entity.type
_entity.pdbx_description
1 polymer ?
#
loop_
_entity_poly.entity_id
_entity_poly.type
_entity_poly.pdbx_seq_one_letter_code
_entity_poly.pdbx_strand_id
1 'polypeptide(L)'
;MMGSIEELEQENNFPGLQQETEALAAEDPLSAPVEQAAEAQPEAGAETNSEEAALPVKTEEGTILLTPEEIRAALDAGTLDESSIDPACLTDENGLLSWLWNLLFGRSDKDDSGNSTPAPVYSGWRTVGGKTYYYDQYTNQPVKGIQSIDNKLYYFDANGVQQNATFGIDVSKYQSSIDWEQVKTAGVKFVIIRIGYRGYGSGALVLDPMFEQHFTNARNAGLKVGVYFFSQAVNEEEAREEAMGCAYVLNGRKLDYPI
;
A
#
# COMPACT_ATOMS: atom_id res chain seq x y z
N MET A 1 -37.51 -6.99 -10.77
CA MET A 1 -37.70 -6.42 -9.42
C MET A 1 -36.95 -7.36 -8.50
N MET A 2 -35.89 -6.92 -7.88
CA MET A 2 -35.22 -7.68 -6.82
C MET A 2 -35.95 -7.30 -5.52
N GLY A 3 -36.50 -8.28 -4.80
CA GLY A 3 -37.08 -8.09 -3.49
C GLY A 3 -36.05 -7.54 -2.51
N SER A 4 -36.52 -6.85 -1.47
CA SER A 4 -35.66 -6.43 -0.38
C SER A 4 -35.17 -7.65 0.39
N ILE A 5 -34.11 -7.50 1.20
CA ILE A 5 -33.60 -8.59 2.07
C ILE A 5 -34.72 -9.12 2.96
N GLU A 6 -35.60 -8.24 3.45
CA GLU A 6 -36.79 -8.63 4.25
C GLU A 6 -37.76 -9.53 3.49
N GLU A 7 -37.93 -9.36 2.16
CA GLU A 7 -38.71 -10.26 1.33
C GLU A 7 -38.02 -11.62 1.14
N LEU A 8 -36.68 -11.65 1.04
CA LEU A 8 -35.90 -12.89 0.94
C LEU A 8 -35.88 -13.69 2.25
N GLU A 9 -35.89 -13.00 3.40
CA GLU A 9 -36.01 -13.65 4.73
C GLU A 9 -37.36 -14.32 4.94
N GLN A 10 -38.41 -13.82 4.33
CA GLN A 10 -39.76 -14.40 4.40
C GLN A 10 -39.94 -15.62 3.49
N GLU A 11 -39.22 -15.68 2.35
CA GLU A 11 -39.38 -16.77 1.38
C GLU A 11 -38.41 -17.95 1.59
N ASN A 12 -37.21 -17.72 2.16
CA ASN A 12 -36.19 -18.76 2.36
C ASN A 12 -35.53 -18.60 3.74
N ASN A 13 -36.15 -19.09 4.75
CA ASN A 13 -35.70 -19.06 6.14
C ASN A 13 -34.24 -19.56 6.32
N PHE A 14 -33.24 -18.64 6.28
CA PHE A 14 -31.88 -18.94 6.75
C PHE A 14 -31.79 -18.56 8.23
N PRO A 15 -31.95 -19.50 9.18
CA PRO A 15 -32.23 -19.22 10.60
C PRO A 15 -31.04 -18.62 11.37
N GLY A 16 -29.92 -18.34 10.73
CA GLY A 16 -28.71 -17.86 11.38
C GLY A 16 -28.29 -16.45 11.02
N LEU A 17 -28.82 -15.86 9.93
CA LEU A 17 -28.40 -14.54 9.49
C LEU A 17 -29.16 -13.44 10.19
N GLN A 18 -28.46 -12.53 10.85
CA GLN A 18 -29.05 -11.44 11.64
C GLN A 18 -28.78 -10.10 10.97
N GLN A 19 -29.75 -9.17 11.10
CA GLN A 19 -29.52 -7.77 10.80
C GLN A 19 -28.65 -7.16 11.91
N GLU A 20 -27.80 -6.20 11.54
CA GLU A 20 -26.95 -5.55 12.51
C GLU A 20 -27.78 -4.74 13.51
N THR A 21 -27.62 -5.03 14.79
CA THR A 21 -28.13 -4.23 15.89
C THR A 21 -26.98 -3.55 16.61
N GLU A 22 -27.27 -2.57 17.47
CA GLU A 22 -26.22 -1.86 18.22
C GLU A 22 -25.35 -2.84 19.04
N ALA A 23 -25.95 -3.88 19.62
CA ALA A 23 -25.19 -4.90 20.35
C ALA A 23 -24.28 -5.73 19.44
N LEU A 24 -24.76 -6.14 18.26
CA LEU A 24 -23.98 -6.90 17.29
C LEU A 24 -22.93 -6.02 16.58
N ALA A 25 -23.22 -4.73 16.40
CA ALA A 25 -22.27 -3.79 15.82
C ALA A 25 -20.99 -3.66 16.67
N ALA A 26 -21.11 -3.79 17.99
CA ALA A 26 -19.98 -3.79 18.91
C ALA A 26 -19.11 -5.06 18.81
N GLU A 27 -19.64 -6.14 18.25
CA GLU A 27 -18.93 -7.40 18.02
C GLU A 27 -18.29 -7.50 16.63
N ASP A 28 -18.41 -6.45 15.81
CA ASP A 28 -17.73 -6.42 14.50
C ASP A 28 -16.21 -6.46 14.73
N PRO A 29 -15.50 -7.47 14.18
CA PRO A 29 -14.06 -7.60 14.35
C PRO A 29 -13.26 -6.36 13.93
N LEU A 30 -13.79 -5.56 12.99
CA LEU A 30 -13.14 -4.31 12.55
C LEU A 30 -13.44 -3.13 13.47
N SER A 31 -14.41 -3.25 14.42
CA SER A 31 -14.70 -2.21 15.42
C SER A 31 -13.95 -2.41 16.73
N ALA A 32 -13.31 -3.55 16.93
CA ALA A 32 -12.43 -3.76 18.07
C ALA A 32 -11.35 -2.67 18.10
N PRO A 33 -11.06 -2.06 19.28
CA PRO A 33 -9.88 -1.21 19.40
C PRO A 33 -8.71 -2.02 18.87
N VAL A 34 -7.98 -1.46 17.90
CA VAL A 34 -6.66 -1.97 17.58
C VAL A 34 -5.91 -1.85 18.92
N GLU A 35 -5.73 -2.96 19.64
CA GLU A 35 -4.65 -3.02 20.60
C GLU A 35 -3.45 -2.61 19.77
N GLN A 36 -2.98 -1.40 20.02
CA GLN A 36 -1.70 -0.96 19.51
C GLN A 36 -0.77 -2.11 19.87
N ALA A 37 -0.42 -2.92 18.86
CA ALA A 37 0.74 -3.76 18.99
C ALA A 37 1.76 -2.80 19.57
N ALA A 38 2.13 -3.02 20.82
CA ALA A 38 3.11 -2.20 21.48
C ALA A 38 4.28 -2.20 20.50
N GLU A 39 4.45 -1.10 19.78
CA GLU A 39 5.71 -0.81 19.17
C GLU A 39 6.66 -0.93 20.35
N ALA A 40 7.44 -1.99 20.33
CA ALA A 40 8.62 -2.07 21.15
C ALA A 40 9.41 -0.84 20.73
N GLN A 41 9.24 0.22 21.50
CA GLN A 41 10.14 1.36 21.42
C GLN A 41 11.51 0.74 21.60
N PRO A 42 12.44 0.90 20.67
CA PRO A 42 13.81 0.55 20.94
C PRO A 42 14.18 1.40 22.16
N GLU A 43 14.54 0.71 23.24
CA GLU A 43 15.07 1.37 24.44
C GLU A 43 16.14 2.35 23.99
N ALA A 44 15.95 3.62 24.31
CA ALA A 44 16.96 4.65 24.16
C ALA A 44 18.13 4.28 25.06
N GLY A 45 19.15 3.69 24.51
CA GLY A 45 20.33 3.20 25.26
C GLY A 45 21.30 2.37 24.43
N ALA A 46 21.40 2.61 23.13
CA ALA A 46 22.59 2.20 22.38
C ALA A 46 23.26 3.48 21.90
N GLU A 47 24.41 3.75 22.48
CA GLU A 47 25.38 4.66 21.91
C GLU A 47 25.62 4.22 20.47
N THR A 48 25.12 5.00 19.51
CA THR A 48 25.43 4.82 18.10
C THR A 48 26.89 5.19 17.92
N ASN A 49 27.79 4.22 18.07
CA ASN A 49 28.97 4.23 17.27
C ASN A 49 28.48 4.14 15.83
N SER A 50 28.49 5.25 15.14
CA SER A 50 28.36 5.29 13.69
C SER A 50 29.65 4.69 13.12
N GLU A 51 29.73 3.36 13.07
CA GLU A 51 30.60 2.69 12.11
C GLU A 51 30.03 3.09 10.74
N GLU A 52 30.69 4.01 10.08
CA GLU A 52 30.40 4.36 8.69
C GLU A 52 30.41 3.07 7.89
N ALA A 53 29.25 2.70 7.30
CA ALA A 53 29.11 1.46 6.56
C ALA A 53 30.09 1.48 5.38
N ALA A 54 31.07 0.59 5.41
CA ALA A 54 32.06 0.44 4.34
C ALA A 54 31.40 -0.22 3.11
N LEU A 55 31.70 0.32 1.92
CA LEU A 55 31.11 -0.10 0.65
C LEU A 55 32.11 -0.97 -0.15
N PRO A 56 31.64 -2.01 -0.85
CA PRO A 56 32.48 -2.83 -1.70
C PRO A 56 32.85 -2.09 -3.00
N VAL A 57 34.13 -1.95 -3.27
CA VAL A 57 34.69 -1.33 -4.45
C VAL A 57 35.55 -2.36 -5.18
N LYS A 58 35.37 -2.51 -6.50
CA LYS A 58 36.16 -3.40 -7.35
C LYS A 58 37.47 -2.72 -7.74
N THR A 59 38.59 -3.36 -7.49
CA THR A 59 39.91 -2.95 -7.93
C THR A 59 40.54 -4.07 -8.79
N GLU A 60 41.66 -3.80 -9.43
CA GLU A 60 42.41 -4.82 -10.20
C GLU A 60 42.85 -6.00 -9.33
N GLU A 61 43.02 -5.78 -8.03
CA GLU A 61 43.46 -6.81 -7.06
C GLU A 61 42.27 -7.55 -6.38
N GLY A 62 41.02 -7.13 -6.63
CA GLY A 62 39.81 -7.73 -6.05
C GLY A 62 38.81 -6.68 -5.50
N THR A 63 37.85 -7.16 -4.71
CA THR A 63 36.86 -6.27 -4.05
C THR A 63 37.39 -5.88 -2.68
N ILE A 64 37.49 -4.57 -2.41
CA ILE A 64 37.87 -4.00 -1.12
C ILE A 64 36.67 -3.25 -0.52
N LEU A 65 36.63 -3.09 0.79
CA LEU A 65 35.65 -2.33 1.51
C LEU A 65 36.24 -0.96 1.86
N LEU A 66 35.60 0.12 1.37
CA LEU A 66 35.99 1.49 1.66
C LEU A 66 34.83 2.28 2.24
N THR A 67 35.13 3.17 3.17
CA THR A 67 34.15 4.16 3.66
C THR A 67 33.87 5.20 2.58
N PRO A 68 32.73 5.92 2.67
CA PRO A 68 32.41 7.00 1.71
C PRO A 68 33.50 8.07 1.61
N GLU A 69 34.16 8.40 2.71
CA GLU A 69 35.27 9.38 2.71
C GLU A 69 36.51 8.85 1.99
N GLU A 70 36.86 7.58 2.19
CA GLU A 70 37.97 6.91 1.51
C GLU A 70 37.72 6.79 0.00
N ILE A 71 36.49 6.45 -0.41
CA ILE A 71 36.08 6.42 -1.82
C ILE A 71 36.28 7.80 -2.45
N ARG A 72 35.79 8.87 -1.78
CA ARG A 72 35.95 10.22 -2.28
C ARG A 72 37.42 10.62 -2.41
N ALA A 73 38.20 10.36 -1.39
CA ALA A 73 39.62 10.66 -1.42
C ALA A 73 40.36 9.92 -2.55
N ALA A 74 39.99 8.67 -2.81
CA ALA A 74 40.55 7.85 -3.88
C ALA A 74 40.14 8.35 -5.30
N LEU A 75 38.91 8.80 -5.45
CA LEU A 75 38.42 9.44 -6.69
C LEU A 75 39.11 10.78 -6.94
N ASP A 76 39.22 11.65 -5.94
CA ASP A 76 39.89 12.94 -6.02
C ASP A 76 41.39 12.78 -6.31
N ALA A 77 42.00 11.72 -5.79
CA ALA A 77 43.40 11.39 -6.05
C ALA A 77 43.61 10.69 -7.41
N GLY A 78 42.55 10.31 -8.12
CA GLY A 78 42.61 9.55 -9.37
C GLY A 78 43.14 8.12 -9.23
N THR A 79 43.08 7.56 -8.01
CA THR A 79 43.48 6.18 -7.71
C THR A 79 42.31 5.19 -7.81
N LEU A 80 41.10 5.69 -7.95
CA LEU A 80 39.86 4.94 -8.17
C LEU A 80 39.13 5.55 -9.36
N ASP A 81 38.55 4.70 -10.23
CA ASP A 81 37.68 5.12 -11.32
C ASP A 81 36.21 4.97 -10.93
N GLU A 82 35.35 5.89 -11.36
CA GLU A 82 33.90 5.85 -11.10
C GLU A 82 33.25 4.52 -11.56
N SER A 83 33.78 3.91 -12.63
CA SER A 83 33.29 2.64 -13.17
C SER A 83 33.60 1.43 -12.26
N SER A 84 34.50 1.61 -11.30
CA SER A 84 34.85 0.58 -10.31
C SER A 84 33.85 0.45 -9.17
N ILE A 85 32.91 1.40 -9.07
CA ILE A 85 31.86 1.41 -8.04
C ILE A 85 30.61 0.78 -8.64
N ASP A 86 30.17 -0.36 -8.07
CA ASP A 86 28.94 -1.02 -8.51
C ASP A 86 27.72 -0.21 -8.07
N PRO A 87 26.93 0.36 -9.01
CA PRO A 87 25.71 1.11 -8.65
C PRO A 87 24.70 0.31 -7.84
N ALA A 88 24.71 -1.03 -7.95
CA ALA A 88 23.84 -1.90 -7.18
C ALA A 88 24.20 -1.94 -5.68
N CYS A 89 25.45 -1.63 -5.32
CA CYS A 89 25.90 -1.54 -3.94
C CYS A 89 25.46 -0.21 -3.27
N LEU A 90 24.97 0.76 -4.08
CA LEU A 90 24.57 2.08 -3.64
C LEU A 90 23.03 2.19 -3.42
N THR A 91 22.30 1.09 -3.54
CA THR A 91 20.85 1.03 -3.29
C THR A 91 20.58 0.24 -2.02
N ASP A 92 20.26 0.93 -0.93
CA ASP A 92 19.65 0.29 0.22
C ASP A 92 18.11 0.42 0.16
N GLU A 93 17.42 -0.44 0.92
CA GLU A 93 15.95 -0.47 0.98
C GLU A 93 15.34 0.85 1.52
N ASN A 94 16.13 1.75 2.06
CA ASN A 94 15.70 3.01 2.69
C ASN A 94 16.04 4.27 1.89
N GLY A 95 16.68 4.15 0.73
CA GLY A 95 17.03 5.31 -0.10
C GLY A 95 18.11 6.22 0.53
N LEU A 96 18.83 5.72 1.53
CA LEU A 96 19.85 6.46 2.28
C LEU A 96 21.07 6.85 1.43
N LEU A 97 21.20 6.29 0.24
CA LEU A 97 22.40 6.47 -0.58
C LEU A 97 22.27 7.53 -1.66
N SER A 98 21.12 8.19 -1.80
CA SER A 98 21.02 9.37 -2.70
C SER A 98 21.89 10.53 -2.23
N TRP A 99 22.06 10.70 -0.92
CA TRP A 99 22.97 11.68 -0.36
C TRP A 99 24.43 11.30 -0.60
N LEU A 100 24.75 9.98 -0.54
CA LEU A 100 26.08 9.46 -0.81
C LEU A 100 26.43 9.60 -2.30
N TRP A 101 25.47 9.33 -3.20
CA TRP A 101 25.63 9.62 -4.63
C TRP A 101 25.93 11.10 -4.88
N ASN A 102 25.19 12.00 -4.21
CA ASN A 102 25.46 13.44 -4.30
C ASN A 102 26.79 13.83 -3.64
N LEU A 103 27.22 13.10 -2.60
CA LEU A 103 28.51 13.33 -1.94
C LEU A 103 29.68 12.85 -2.82
N LEU A 104 29.54 11.69 -3.48
CA LEU A 104 30.61 11.06 -4.26
C LEU A 104 30.67 11.59 -5.70
N PHE A 105 29.52 11.85 -6.33
CA PHE A 105 29.43 12.18 -7.76
C PHE A 105 28.74 13.51 -8.01
N GLY A 106 28.18 14.16 -7.00
CA GLY A 106 27.73 15.55 -7.09
C GLY A 106 28.96 16.40 -7.33
N ARG A 107 29.33 16.58 -8.59
CA ARG A 107 30.30 17.58 -8.97
C ARG A 107 29.83 18.93 -8.45
N SER A 108 30.45 19.36 -7.38
CA SER A 108 30.59 20.77 -7.12
C SER A 108 31.48 21.31 -8.26
N ASP A 109 30.87 21.71 -9.35
CA ASP A 109 31.55 22.64 -10.26
C ASP A 109 31.76 23.92 -9.45
N LYS A 110 32.82 23.89 -8.65
CA LYS A 110 33.41 25.12 -8.14
C LYS A 110 33.97 25.83 -9.38
N ASP A 111 33.12 26.66 -10.01
CA ASP A 111 33.68 27.77 -10.70
C ASP A 111 34.42 28.63 -9.66
N ASP A 112 35.53 29.19 -10.04
CA ASP A 112 36.47 29.96 -9.21
C ASP A 112 35.83 31.25 -8.60
N SER A 113 34.48 31.39 -8.68
CA SER A 113 33.69 32.54 -8.22
C SER A 113 32.94 32.28 -6.92
N GLY A 114 33.09 31.12 -6.28
CA GLY A 114 32.52 30.83 -4.92
C GLY A 114 30.98 30.71 -4.87
N ASN A 115 30.34 30.62 -6.03
CA ASN A 115 28.89 30.45 -6.13
C ASN A 115 28.53 28.98 -6.33
N SER A 116 28.20 28.30 -5.25
CA SER A 116 27.63 26.92 -5.32
C SER A 116 26.27 27.01 -6.02
N THR A 117 26.16 26.51 -7.24
CA THR A 117 24.87 26.35 -7.90
C THR A 117 24.05 25.35 -7.03
N PRO A 118 22.88 25.76 -6.50
CA PRO A 118 22.07 24.85 -5.72
C PRO A 118 21.71 23.61 -6.55
N ALA A 119 21.72 22.44 -5.92
CA ALA A 119 21.30 21.22 -6.58
C ALA A 119 19.92 21.42 -7.24
N PRO A 120 19.71 20.93 -8.47
CA PRO A 120 18.45 21.17 -9.16
C PRO A 120 17.28 20.64 -8.34
N VAL A 121 16.33 21.52 -8.04
CA VAL A 121 15.10 21.20 -7.33
C VAL A 121 14.13 20.57 -8.34
N TYR A 122 13.75 19.33 -8.10
CA TYR A 122 12.78 18.63 -8.93
C TYR A 122 11.44 18.56 -8.24
N SER A 123 10.35 18.84 -8.97
CA SER A 123 8.99 18.62 -8.52
C SER A 123 8.14 18.13 -9.70
N GLY A 124 7.15 17.30 -9.40
CA GLY A 124 6.23 16.77 -10.41
C GLY A 124 6.83 15.63 -11.26
N TRP A 125 6.24 15.40 -12.41
CA TRP A 125 6.58 14.31 -13.32
C TRP A 125 7.94 14.49 -13.99
N ARG A 126 8.71 13.40 -14.02
CA ARG A 126 10.01 13.37 -14.71
C ARG A 126 10.29 11.99 -15.29
N THR A 127 10.80 11.93 -16.52
CA THR A 127 11.28 10.69 -17.16
C THR A 127 12.79 10.76 -17.34
N VAL A 128 13.49 9.77 -16.83
CA VAL A 128 14.95 9.63 -16.91
C VAL A 128 15.29 8.19 -17.31
N GLY A 129 16.07 8.00 -18.34
CA GLY A 129 16.47 6.65 -18.80
C GLY A 129 15.29 5.74 -19.15
N GLY A 130 14.16 6.30 -19.64
CA GLY A 130 12.95 5.53 -19.95
C GLY A 130 12.10 5.15 -18.74
N LYS A 131 12.48 5.54 -17.53
CA LYS A 131 11.74 5.35 -16.28
C LYS A 131 11.04 6.64 -15.87
N THR A 132 9.79 6.56 -15.43
CA THR A 132 8.98 7.72 -15.02
C THR A 132 8.90 7.79 -13.51
N TYR A 133 9.07 8.97 -12.96
CA TYR A 133 9.06 9.31 -11.54
C TYR A 133 8.12 10.49 -11.30
N TYR A 134 7.64 10.61 -10.06
CA TYR A 134 7.01 11.82 -9.57
C TYR A 134 7.74 12.34 -8.35
N TYR A 135 8.22 13.57 -8.40
CA TYR A 135 8.99 14.18 -7.31
C TYR A 135 8.07 15.04 -6.44
N ASP A 136 8.11 14.78 -5.14
CA ASP A 136 7.42 15.59 -4.15
C ASP A 136 8.04 16.99 -4.06
N GLN A 137 7.19 18.01 -4.08
CA GLN A 137 7.64 19.42 -4.16
C GLN A 137 8.34 19.93 -2.88
N TYR A 138 8.11 19.27 -1.74
CA TYR A 138 8.66 19.70 -0.45
C TYR A 138 9.96 18.97 -0.12
N THR A 139 10.00 17.67 -0.41
CA THR A 139 11.17 16.84 -0.11
C THR A 139 12.15 16.75 -1.27
N ASN A 140 11.72 17.08 -2.51
CA ASN A 140 12.47 16.89 -3.75
C ASN A 140 12.90 15.43 -4.00
N GLN A 141 12.19 14.48 -3.37
CA GLN A 141 12.45 13.05 -3.53
C GLN A 141 11.37 12.39 -4.38
N PRO A 142 11.70 11.31 -5.11
CA PRO A 142 10.69 10.54 -5.82
C PRO A 142 9.74 9.88 -4.82
N VAL A 143 8.45 10.00 -5.07
CA VAL A 143 7.41 9.35 -4.27
C VAL A 143 7.44 7.83 -4.47
N LYS A 144 6.94 7.08 -3.49
CA LYS A 144 6.90 5.60 -3.48
C LYS A 144 5.51 5.11 -3.07
N GLY A 145 5.21 3.86 -3.39
CA GLY A 145 3.92 3.26 -3.07
C GLY A 145 2.77 3.79 -3.91
N ILE A 146 1.56 3.70 -3.37
CA ILE A 146 0.35 4.22 -4.03
C ILE A 146 0.24 5.72 -3.76
N GLN A 147 0.09 6.51 -4.81
CA GLN A 147 -0.04 7.96 -4.75
C GLN A 147 -1.27 8.42 -5.51
N SER A 148 -1.95 9.44 -4.97
CA SER A 148 -3.01 10.16 -5.67
C SER A 148 -2.45 11.47 -6.23
N ILE A 149 -2.36 11.58 -7.55
CA ILE A 149 -1.83 12.75 -8.24
C ILE A 149 -2.89 13.21 -9.24
N ASP A 150 -3.32 14.46 -9.14
CA ASP A 150 -4.39 15.02 -9.98
C ASP A 150 -5.66 14.14 -9.99
N ASN A 151 -6.06 13.66 -8.81
CA ASN A 151 -7.22 12.76 -8.58
C ASN A 151 -7.11 11.41 -9.32
N LYS A 152 -5.92 10.95 -9.65
CA LYS A 152 -5.65 9.61 -10.22
C LYS A 152 -4.67 8.84 -9.37
N LEU A 153 -4.88 7.54 -9.27
CA LEU A 153 -4.01 6.62 -8.56
C LEU A 153 -2.87 6.16 -9.44
N TYR A 154 -1.67 6.19 -8.87
CA TYR A 154 -0.43 5.69 -9.46
C TYR A 154 0.31 4.82 -8.45
N TYR A 155 1.08 3.87 -8.94
CA TYR A 155 1.96 3.06 -8.11
C TYR A 155 3.41 3.28 -8.53
N PHE A 156 4.25 3.54 -7.53
CA PHE A 156 5.69 3.68 -7.68
C PHE A 156 6.38 2.60 -6.84
N ASP A 157 7.35 1.93 -7.41
CA ASP A 157 8.12 0.90 -6.71
C ASP A 157 9.04 1.48 -5.62
N ALA A 158 9.82 0.61 -4.96
CA ALA A 158 10.74 1.02 -3.90
C ALA A 158 11.81 2.04 -4.38
N ASN A 159 12.09 2.07 -5.68
CA ASN A 159 13.02 3.03 -6.29
C ASN A 159 12.33 4.31 -6.79
N GLY A 160 11.02 4.45 -6.57
CA GLY A 160 10.22 5.58 -7.05
C GLY A 160 9.88 5.52 -8.54
N VAL A 161 10.08 4.38 -9.20
CA VAL A 161 9.73 4.21 -10.62
C VAL A 161 8.26 3.87 -10.75
N GLN A 162 7.54 4.65 -11.57
CA GLN A 162 6.14 4.36 -11.88
C GLN A 162 5.99 2.98 -12.52
N GLN A 163 5.07 2.20 -12.00
CA GLN A 163 4.73 0.86 -12.48
C GLN A 163 3.28 0.80 -12.96
N ASN A 164 3.01 -0.12 -13.88
CA ASN A 164 1.64 -0.45 -14.24
C ASN A 164 0.98 -1.21 -13.08
N ALA A 165 -0.13 -0.68 -12.59
CA ALA A 165 -0.90 -1.30 -11.52
C ALA A 165 -2.40 -1.31 -11.83
N THR A 166 -3.11 -2.29 -11.31
CA THR A 166 -4.57 -2.31 -11.31
C THR A 166 -5.04 -2.05 -9.89
N PHE A 167 -5.78 -0.96 -9.69
CA PHE A 167 -6.27 -0.55 -8.39
C PHE A 167 -7.62 -1.14 -8.09
N GLY A 168 -7.77 -1.63 -6.88
CA GLY A 168 -9.03 -2.02 -6.27
C GLY A 168 -9.14 -1.42 -4.87
N ILE A 169 -10.36 -1.42 -4.34
CA ILE A 169 -10.63 -1.04 -2.96
C ILE A 169 -11.44 -2.16 -2.30
N ASP A 170 -11.36 -2.27 -0.99
CA ASP A 170 -12.33 -3.02 -0.19
C ASP A 170 -13.19 -2.05 0.62
N VAL A 171 -14.44 -2.41 0.84
CA VAL A 171 -15.41 -1.57 1.52
C VAL A 171 -16.37 -2.39 2.40
N SER A 172 -16.87 -1.72 3.43
CA SER A 172 -17.84 -2.25 4.37
C SER A 172 -18.72 -1.12 4.91
N LYS A 173 -19.47 -1.36 5.95
CA LYS A 173 -20.26 -0.32 6.66
C LYS A 173 -19.45 0.91 7.08
N TYR A 174 -18.14 0.76 7.25
CA TYR A 174 -17.26 1.87 7.68
C TYR A 174 -17.03 2.92 6.58
N GLN A 175 -17.33 2.61 5.33
CA GLN A 175 -17.33 3.53 4.21
C GLN A 175 -18.78 3.86 3.81
N SER A 176 -19.53 4.47 4.71
CA SER A 176 -20.98 4.69 4.54
C SER A 176 -21.35 5.65 3.38
N SER A 177 -20.44 6.52 2.96
CA SER A 177 -20.66 7.46 1.87
C SER A 177 -19.50 7.40 0.87
N ILE A 178 -19.78 6.89 -0.32
CA ILE A 178 -18.79 6.74 -1.41
C ILE A 178 -19.32 7.39 -2.67
N ASP A 179 -18.53 8.30 -3.24
CA ASP A 179 -18.74 8.78 -4.61
C ASP A 179 -18.09 7.78 -5.59
N TRP A 180 -18.91 6.87 -6.10
CA TRP A 180 -18.46 5.80 -6.99
C TRP A 180 -17.94 6.29 -8.34
N GLU A 181 -18.41 7.44 -8.81
CA GLU A 181 -17.91 8.06 -10.04
C GLU A 181 -16.50 8.64 -9.82
N GLN A 182 -16.26 9.26 -8.67
CA GLN A 182 -14.89 9.69 -8.31
C GLN A 182 -13.94 8.51 -8.15
N VAL A 183 -14.38 7.44 -7.47
CA VAL A 183 -13.60 6.20 -7.31
C VAL A 183 -13.18 5.65 -8.67
N LYS A 184 -14.11 5.54 -9.60
CA LYS A 184 -13.83 5.09 -10.97
C LYS A 184 -12.89 6.04 -11.72
N THR A 185 -13.11 7.35 -11.61
CA THR A 185 -12.30 8.38 -12.26
C THR A 185 -10.86 8.38 -11.74
N ALA A 186 -10.67 8.07 -10.45
CA ALA A 186 -9.36 7.90 -9.84
C ALA A 186 -8.57 6.69 -10.40
N GLY A 187 -9.21 5.81 -11.18
CA GLY A 187 -8.56 4.68 -11.83
C GLY A 187 -8.82 3.33 -11.19
N VAL A 188 -9.66 3.26 -10.15
CA VAL A 188 -10.08 2.00 -9.52
C VAL A 188 -10.84 1.16 -10.54
N LYS A 189 -10.57 -0.13 -10.60
CA LYS A 189 -11.14 -1.08 -11.56
C LYS A 189 -12.05 -2.11 -10.91
N PHE A 190 -11.88 -2.36 -9.63
CA PHE A 190 -12.66 -3.34 -8.90
C PHE A 190 -12.86 -2.94 -7.44
N VAL A 191 -13.85 -3.55 -6.83
CA VAL A 191 -14.14 -3.42 -5.40
C VAL A 191 -14.41 -4.79 -4.81
N ILE A 192 -13.95 -5.02 -3.58
CA ILE A 192 -14.27 -6.19 -2.77
C ILE A 192 -15.17 -5.71 -1.63
N ILE A 193 -16.40 -6.20 -1.56
CA ILE A 193 -17.43 -5.70 -0.65
C ILE A 193 -17.68 -6.70 0.45
N ARG A 194 -17.69 -6.26 1.69
CA ARG A 194 -18.03 -7.13 2.82
C ARG A 194 -19.51 -7.54 2.75
N ILE A 195 -19.77 -8.85 2.70
CA ILE A 195 -21.14 -9.38 2.86
C ILE A 195 -21.59 -9.26 4.31
N GLY A 196 -20.71 -9.64 5.23
CA GLY A 196 -21.03 -9.70 6.65
C GLY A 196 -19.84 -10.21 7.46
N TYR A 197 -20.11 -10.57 8.69
CA TYR A 197 -19.12 -11.09 9.61
C TYR A 197 -19.76 -12.04 10.62
N ARG A 198 -18.95 -12.88 11.29
CA ARG A 198 -19.37 -13.59 12.48
C ARG A 198 -19.02 -12.77 13.71
N GLY A 199 -20.00 -12.52 14.58
CA GLY A 199 -19.80 -11.79 15.84
C GLY A 199 -18.85 -12.54 16.76
N TYR A 200 -17.86 -11.83 17.31
CA TYR A 200 -16.79 -12.42 18.12
C TYR A 200 -17.32 -13.08 19.41
N GLY A 201 -18.28 -12.45 20.09
CA GLY A 201 -18.82 -12.94 21.35
C GLY A 201 -20.06 -13.83 21.18
N SER A 202 -20.94 -13.47 20.25
CA SER A 202 -22.21 -14.18 20.01
C SER A 202 -22.08 -15.40 19.11
N GLY A 203 -21.07 -15.42 18.22
CA GLY A 203 -20.97 -16.36 17.12
C GLY A 203 -22.03 -16.18 16.03
N ALA A 204 -22.85 -15.12 16.11
CA ALA A 204 -23.92 -14.85 15.15
C ALA A 204 -23.36 -14.45 13.78
N LEU A 205 -24.04 -14.86 12.70
CA LEU A 205 -23.78 -14.34 11.37
C LEU A 205 -24.51 -13.02 11.20
N VAL A 206 -23.77 -11.95 10.93
CA VAL A 206 -24.31 -10.60 10.84
C VAL A 206 -24.09 -10.06 9.43
N LEU A 207 -25.18 -9.57 8.81
CA LEU A 207 -25.13 -8.94 7.50
C LEU A 207 -24.52 -7.54 7.61
N ASP A 208 -23.61 -7.18 6.70
CA ASP A 208 -23.13 -5.80 6.61
C ASP A 208 -24.26 -4.88 6.09
N PRO A 209 -24.69 -3.86 6.86
CA PRO A 209 -25.84 -3.02 6.50
C PRO A 209 -25.63 -2.23 5.22
N MET A 210 -24.38 -2.04 4.77
CA MET A 210 -24.07 -1.32 3.55
C MET A 210 -23.85 -2.24 2.34
N PHE A 211 -23.91 -3.56 2.52
CA PHE A 211 -23.62 -4.53 1.46
C PHE A 211 -24.46 -4.27 0.19
N GLU A 212 -25.77 -4.20 0.32
CA GLU A 212 -26.68 -4.03 -0.83
C GLU A 212 -26.45 -2.72 -1.57
N GLN A 213 -26.25 -1.65 -0.82
CA GLN A 213 -26.01 -0.33 -1.37
C GLN A 213 -24.67 -0.30 -2.13
N HIS A 214 -23.61 -0.81 -1.53
CA HIS A 214 -22.29 -0.86 -2.16
C HIS A 214 -22.31 -1.75 -3.39
N PHE A 215 -22.93 -2.92 -3.31
CA PHE A 215 -23.01 -3.85 -4.43
C PHE A 215 -23.72 -3.23 -5.63
N THR A 216 -24.87 -2.61 -5.39
CA THR A 216 -25.67 -1.96 -6.44
C THR A 216 -24.92 -0.76 -7.05
N ASN A 217 -24.38 0.11 -6.19
CA ASN A 217 -23.76 1.34 -6.66
C ASN A 217 -22.43 1.09 -7.41
N ALA A 218 -21.60 0.15 -6.92
CA ALA A 218 -20.38 -0.24 -7.59
C ALA A 218 -20.66 -0.83 -8.99
N ARG A 219 -21.68 -1.69 -9.09
CA ARG A 219 -22.12 -2.26 -10.39
C ARG A 219 -22.63 -1.17 -11.33
N ASN A 220 -23.43 -0.24 -10.84
CA ASN A 220 -23.95 0.87 -11.64
C ASN A 220 -22.81 1.78 -12.14
N ALA A 221 -21.77 1.99 -11.36
CA ALA A 221 -20.58 2.69 -11.77
C ALA A 221 -19.72 1.89 -12.78
N GLY A 222 -20.02 0.61 -12.99
CA GLY A 222 -19.31 -0.27 -13.94
C GLY A 222 -18.00 -0.79 -13.41
N LEU A 223 -17.82 -0.87 -12.08
CA LEU A 223 -16.70 -1.54 -11.44
C LEU A 223 -16.92 -3.06 -11.46
N LYS A 224 -15.82 -3.81 -11.50
CA LYS A 224 -15.84 -5.24 -11.23
C LYS A 224 -16.05 -5.45 -9.73
N VAL A 225 -16.88 -6.45 -9.37
CA VAL A 225 -17.25 -6.69 -7.98
C VAL A 225 -16.83 -8.08 -7.54
N GLY A 226 -16.10 -8.14 -6.44
CA GLY A 226 -15.93 -9.31 -5.60
C GLY A 226 -16.54 -9.05 -4.23
N VAL A 227 -16.52 -10.05 -3.38
CA VAL A 227 -17.05 -9.95 -2.02
C VAL A 227 -16.14 -10.66 -1.04
N TYR A 228 -16.26 -10.33 0.24
CA TYR A 228 -15.62 -11.08 1.32
C TYR A 228 -16.55 -11.20 2.53
N PHE A 229 -16.29 -12.21 3.35
CA PHE A 229 -16.92 -12.37 4.64
C PHE A 229 -15.83 -12.34 5.73
N PHE A 230 -16.05 -11.59 6.80
CA PHE A 230 -15.09 -11.56 7.89
C PHE A 230 -15.32 -12.76 8.82
N SER A 231 -14.58 -13.83 8.55
CA SER A 231 -14.71 -15.10 9.24
C SER A 231 -14.12 -15.05 10.65
N GLN A 232 -14.85 -15.66 11.60
CA GLN A 232 -14.42 -15.97 12.96
C GLN A 232 -14.68 -17.44 13.28
N ALA A 233 -14.87 -18.29 12.26
CA ALA A 233 -15.12 -19.70 12.42
C ALA A 233 -13.94 -20.39 13.11
N VAL A 234 -14.19 -21.15 14.16
CA VAL A 234 -13.19 -21.92 14.91
C VAL A 234 -13.24 -23.41 14.59
N ASN A 235 -14.21 -23.84 13.79
CA ASN A 235 -14.39 -25.22 13.36
C ASN A 235 -15.01 -25.29 11.95
N GLU A 236 -15.07 -26.51 11.39
CA GLU A 236 -15.57 -26.74 10.02
C GLU A 236 -17.08 -26.45 9.90
N GLU A 237 -17.85 -26.70 10.92
CA GLU A 237 -19.31 -26.49 10.93
C GLU A 237 -19.61 -24.99 10.81
N GLU A 238 -18.96 -24.17 11.61
CA GLU A 238 -19.09 -22.71 11.55
C GLU A 238 -18.63 -22.15 10.21
N ALA A 239 -17.52 -22.65 9.65
CA ALA A 239 -17.05 -22.23 8.33
C ALA A 239 -18.07 -22.59 7.22
N ARG A 240 -18.77 -23.72 7.34
CA ARG A 240 -19.86 -24.10 6.43
C ARG A 240 -21.07 -23.17 6.55
N GLU A 241 -21.44 -22.79 7.78
CA GLU A 241 -22.51 -21.83 8.01
C GLU A 241 -22.20 -20.48 7.38
N GLU A 242 -20.98 -19.97 7.55
CA GLU A 242 -20.53 -18.72 6.92
C GLU A 242 -20.63 -18.79 5.39
N ALA A 243 -20.15 -19.89 4.80
CA ALA A 243 -20.23 -20.11 3.36
C ALA A 243 -21.67 -20.19 2.87
N MET A 244 -22.55 -20.85 3.62
CA MET A 244 -23.98 -20.94 3.30
C MET A 244 -24.66 -19.58 3.42
N GLY A 245 -24.32 -18.78 4.45
CA GLY A 245 -24.80 -17.41 4.61
C GLY A 245 -24.40 -16.52 3.44
N CYS A 246 -23.14 -16.60 3.01
CA CYS A 246 -22.69 -15.89 1.81
C CYS A 246 -23.45 -16.30 0.55
N ALA A 247 -23.64 -17.61 0.34
CA ALA A 247 -24.38 -18.14 -0.82
C ALA A 247 -25.84 -17.66 -0.81
N TYR A 248 -26.46 -17.65 0.36
CA TYR A 248 -27.82 -17.16 0.54
C TYR A 248 -27.97 -15.67 0.18
N VAL A 249 -27.10 -14.82 0.76
CA VAL A 249 -27.13 -13.37 0.50
C VAL A 249 -26.85 -13.09 -0.99
N LEU A 250 -25.92 -13.79 -1.59
CA LEU A 250 -25.60 -13.62 -3.02
C LEU A 250 -26.74 -14.06 -3.93
N ASN A 251 -27.53 -15.04 -3.54
CA ASN A 251 -28.71 -15.52 -4.28
C ASN A 251 -28.49 -15.61 -5.79
N GLY A 252 -27.41 -16.27 -6.20
CA GLY A 252 -27.05 -16.45 -7.63
C GLY A 252 -26.51 -15.19 -8.32
N ARG A 253 -26.24 -14.09 -7.63
CA ARG A 253 -25.58 -12.90 -8.20
C ARG A 253 -24.21 -13.27 -8.75
N LYS A 254 -23.90 -12.78 -9.95
CA LYS A 254 -22.59 -13.01 -10.55
C LYS A 254 -21.54 -12.09 -9.95
N LEU A 255 -20.42 -12.66 -9.57
CA LEU A 255 -19.23 -11.95 -9.14
C LEU A 255 -18.18 -11.97 -10.25
N ASP A 256 -17.30 -10.97 -10.28
CA ASP A 256 -16.15 -10.90 -11.17
C ASP A 256 -14.90 -11.55 -10.55
N TYR A 257 -14.91 -11.70 -9.22
CA TYR A 257 -13.85 -12.32 -8.42
C TYR A 257 -14.45 -13.35 -7.46
N PRO A 258 -13.69 -14.37 -7.04
CA PRO A 258 -14.15 -15.32 -6.03
C PRO A 258 -14.37 -14.61 -4.67
N ILE A 259 -15.10 -15.34 -3.80
CA ILE A 259 -15.29 -14.92 -2.39
C ILE A 259 -14.01 -15.20 -1.62
#